data_6564c0c94035d364febb5f0190d3a2ab
#
_entry.id   6564c0c94035d364febb5f0190d3a2ab
#
_cell.length_a   1.000
_cell.length_b   1.000
_cell.length_c   1.000
_cell.angle_alpha   90.00
_cell.angle_beta   90.00
_cell.angle_gamma   90.00
#
_symmetry.space_group_name_H-M   'P 1'
#
loop_
_entity.id
_entity.type
_entity.pdbx_description
1 polymer ?
#
loop_
_entity_poly.entity_id
_entity_poly.type
_entity_poly.pdbx_seq_one_letter_code
_entity_poly.pdbx_strand_id
1 'polypeptide(L)'
;TSLAGALFSGTQQRVLGLLFGQPDRSFYATELINLAGVGSGAVQRELARLAQSGLVTVKPVGNQKHYQANPGSPIYEELCSMVRKTVGMAEPLRAALAPLAAQIKVAFVYGSIAKQQDTARSDIDLMPVSDTLTYGDTILALQNVSAQLGREVNPNIFTPQDFAKRLREGGSFVSRVMAQPKVWLIGGPDDLAL
;
A
#
# COMPACT_ATOMS: atom_id res chain seq x y z
N THR A 1 -15.73 6.34 8.25
CA THR A 1 -15.55 5.29 7.21
C THR A 1 -14.57 5.81 6.18
N SER A 2 -13.52 5.05 5.86
CA SER A 2 -12.55 5.40 4.81
C SER A 2 -13.18 5.31 3.42
N LEU A 3 -12.54 5.91 2.40
CA LEU A 3 -12.96 5.75 0.99
C LEU A 3 -13.07 4.28 0.60
N ALA A 4 -12.04 3.49 0.93
CA ALA A 4 -12.06 2.06 0.69
C ALA A 4 -13.21 1.35 1.40
N GLY A 5 -13.46 1.70 2.67
CA GLY A 5 -14.54 1.12 3.49
C GLY A 5 -15.95 1.49 3.02
N ALA A 6 -16.10 2.63 2.34
CA ALA A 6 -17.37 3.02 1.73
C ALA A 6 -17.68 2.24 0.45
N LEU A 7 -16.64 1.78 -0.28
CA LEU A 7 -16.79 1.11 -1.57
C LEU A 7 -16.73 -0.41 -1.46
N PHE A 8 -15.90 -0.95 -0.59
CA PHE A 8 -15.54 -2.35 -0.53
C PHE A 8 -15.60 -2.91 0.90
N SER A 9 -16.13 -4.11 1.06
CA SER A 9 -16.01 -4.86 2.33
C SER A 9 -14.53 -5.17 2.65
N GLY A 10 -14.22 -5.47 3.91
CA GLY A 10 -12.84 -5.75 4.33
C GLY A 10 -12.15 -6.86 3.53
N THR A 11 -12.86 -7.96 3.22
CA THR A 11 -12.33 -9.04 2.36
C THR A 11 -12.08 -8.55 0.94
N GLN A 12 -13.01 -7.77 0.37
CA GLN A 12 -12.87 -7.21 -0.98
C GLN A 12 -11.67 -6.28 -1.07
N GLN A 13 -11.47 -5.39 -0.09
CA GLN A 13 -10.31 -4.50 -0.06
C GLN A 13 -9.00 -5.29 -0.17
N ARG A 14 -8.86 -6.37 0.59
CA ARG A 14 -7.64 -7.20 0.61
C ARG A 14 -7.43 -7.96 -0.70
N VAL A 15 -8.48 -8.62 -1.20
CA VAL A 15 -8.39 -9.41 -2.44
C VAL A 15 -8.19 -8.51 -3.67
N LEU A 16 -8.97 -7.42 -3.79
CA LEU A 16 -8.82 -6.47 -4.88
C LEU A 16 -7.48 -5.73 -4.81
N GLY A 17 -7.03 -5.37 -3.59
CA GLY A 17 -5.72 -4.75 -3.37
C GLY A 17 -4.56 -5.60 -3.88
N LEU A 18 -4.61 -6.91 -3.71
CA LEU A 18 -3.61 -7.85 -4.23
C LEU A 18 -3.70 -7.98 -5.76
N LEU A 19 -4.89 -8.26 -6.28
CA LEU A 19 -5.08 -8.58 -7.71
C LEU A 19 -4.97 -7.35 -8.62
N PHE A 20 -5.62 -6.25 -8.27
CA PHE A 20 -5.67 -5.03 -9.08
C PHE A 20 -4.64 -3.97 -8.66
N GLY A 21 -4.02 -4.13 -7.51
CA GLY A 21 -2.83 -3.37 -7.11
C GLY A 21 -1.56 -3.86 -7.81
N GLN A 22 -1.53 -5.14 -8.20
CA GLN A 22 -0.45 -5.78 -8.96
C GLN A 22 -1.06 -6.56 -10.15
N PRO A 23 -1.68 -5.87 -11.13
CA PRO A 23 -2.55 -6.51 -12.12
C PRO A 23 -1.81 -7.46 -13.07
N ASP A 24 -0.51 -7.24 -13.29
CA ASP A 24 0.32 -8.10 -14.13
C ASP A 24 0.74 -9.40 -13.43
N ARG A 25 0.53 -9.47 -12.12
CA ARG A 25 0.90 -10.64 -11.32
C ARG A 25 -0.22 -11.67 -11.26
N SER A 26 0.16 -12.92 -11.45
CA SER A 26 -0.70 -14.08 -11.23
C SER A 26 -0.43 -14.67 -9.84
N PHE A 27 -1.50 -14.98 -9.12
CA PHE A 27 -1.46 -15.54 -7.76
C PHE A 27 -2.18 -16.88 -7.71
N TYR A 28 -1.67 -17.85 -6.96
CA TYR A 28 -2.45 -19.04 -6.65
C TYR A 28 -3.30 -18.85 -5.39
N ALA A 29 -4.35 -19.65 -5.24
CA ALA A 29 -5.40 -19.43 -4.22
C ALA A 29 -4.85 -19.39 -2.78
N THR A 30 -3.94 -20.32 -2.41
CA THR A 30 -3.34 -20.36 -1.07
C THR A 30 -2.46 -19.15 -0.78
N GLU A 31 -1.76 -18.64 -1.79
CA GLU A 31 -0.99 -17.40 -1.67
C GLU A 31 -1.91 -16.21 -1.36
N LEU A 32 -3.01 -16.05 -2.12
CA LEU A 32 -3.99 -14.99 -1.87
C LEU A 32 -4.61 -15.09 -0.48
N ILE A 33 -4.93 -16.30 -0.02
CA ILE A 33 -5.47 -16.54 1.33
C ILE A 33 -4.47 -16.07 2.40
N ASN A 34 -3.20 -16.45 2.25
CA ASN A 34 -2.15 -16.09 3.20
C ASN A 34 -1.88 -14.58 3.21
N LEU A 35 -1.76 -13.95 2.02
CA LEU A 35 -1.51 -12.52 1.89
C LEU A 35 -2.70 -11.67 2.34
N ALA A 36 -3.92 -12.11 2.06
CA ALA A 36 -5.12 -11.40 2.48
C ALA A 36 -5.30 -11.39 4.01
N GLY A 37 -4.80 -12.40 4.73
CA GLY A 37 -4.86 -12.47 6.18
C GLY A 37 -6.28 -12.47 6.74
N VAL A 38 -7.24 -13.05 5.99
CA VAL A 38 -8.65 -13.24 6.38
C VAL A 38 -9.06 -14.70 6.16
N GLY A 39 -10.22 -15.10 6.68
CA GLY A 39 -10.68 -16.48 6.61
C GLY A 39 -10.71 -17.03 5.17
N SER A 40 -10.15 -18.21 4.96
CA SER A 40 -9.98 -18.84 3.64
C SER A 40 -11.29 -18.93 2.85
N GLY A 41 -12.41 -19.28 3.50
CA GLY A 41 -13.71 -19.35 2.86
C GLY A 41 -14.23 -17.99 2.35
N ALA A 42 -13.86 -16.88 3.02
CA ALA A 42 -14.23 -15.54 2.56
C ALA A 42 -13.46 -15.16 1.29
N VAL A 43 -12.14 -15.46 1.27
CA VAL A 43 -11.30 -15.24 0.08
C VAL A 43 -11.78 -16.09 -1.09
N GLN A 44 -12.05 -17.37 -0.87
CA GLN A 44 -12.51 -18.28 -1.94
C GLN A 44 -13.85 -17.83 -2.55
N ARG A 45 -14.81 -17.39 -1.73
CA ARG A 45 -16.10 -16.85 -2.23
C ARG A 45 -15.88 -15.60 -3.06
N GLU A 46 -14.99 -14.71 -2.62
CA GLU A 46 -14.68 -13.49 -3.38
C GLU A 46 -13.98 -13.81 -4.70
N LEU A 47 -13.01 -14.72 -4.72
CA LEU A 47 -12.33 -15.17 -5.93
C LEU A 47 -13.31 -15.82 -6.92
N ALA A 48 -14.23 -16.64 -6.44
CA ALA A 48 -15.28 -17.25 -7.27
C ALA A 48 -16.19 -16.17 -7.90
N ARG A 49 -16.61 -15.18 -7.10
CA ARG A 49 -17.43 -14.06 -7.57
C ARG A 49 -16.72 -13.24 -8.65
N LEU A 50 -15.45 -12.90 -8.43
CA LEU A 50 -14.64 -12.13 -9.39
C LEU A 50 -14.37 -12.90 -10.69
N ALA A 51 -14.14 -14.21 -10.59
CA ALA A 51 -13.97 -15.08 -11.75
C ALA A 51 -15.26 -15.24 -12.55
N GLN A 52 -16.39 -15.45 -11.87
CA GLN A 52 -17.71 -15.56 -12.50
C GLN A 52 -18.12 -14.29 -13.27
N SER A 53 -17.77 -13.12 -12.73
CA SER A 53 -18.04 -11.83 -13.39
C SER A 53 -17.06 -11.49 -14.51
N GLY A 54 -16.01 -12.28 -14.74
CA GLY A 54 -14.98 -12.00 -15.73
C GLY A 54 -14.01 -10.89 -15.34
N LEU A 55 -14.05 -10.39 -14.11
CA LEU A 55 -13.10 -9.40 -13.60
C LEU A 55 -11.72 -9.99 -13.36
N VAL A 56 -11.67 -11.29 -13.12
CA VAL A 56 -10.44 -12.04 -12.87
C VAL A 56 -10.39 -13.25 -13.80
N THR A 57 -9.25 -13.49 -14.42
CA THR A 57 -8.99 -14.73 -15.17
C THR A 57 -8.51 -15.81 -14.23
N VAL A 58 -8.90 -17.05 -14.53
CA VAL A 58 -8.46 -18.24 -13.80
C VAL A 58 -7.78 -19.18 -14.78
N LYS A 59 -6.51 -19.50 -14.55
CA LYS A 59 -5.74 -20.43 -15.37
C LYS A 59 -5.25 -21.60 -14.53
N PRO A 60 -5.44 -22.86 -14.93
CA PRO A 60 -4.81 -24.00 -14.29
C PRO A 60 -3.31 -24.00 -14.62
N VAL A 61 -2.47 -24.13 -13.58
CA VAL A 61 -1.02 -24.30 -13.70
C VAL A 61 -0.64 -25.49 -12.82
N GLY A 62 -0.36 -26.63 -13.42
CA GLY A 62 -0.23 -27.88 -12.71
C GLY A 62 -1.51 -28.24 -11.94
N ASN A 63 -1.39 -28.50 -10.65
CA ASN A 63 -2.53 -28.83 -9.78
C ASN A 63 -3.14 -27.60 -9.09
N GLN A 64 -2.77 -26.37 -9.48
CA GLN A 64 -3.20 -25.14 -8.85
C GLN A 64 -3.98 -24.25 -9.80
N LYS A 65 -4.93 -23.49 -9.25
CA LYS A 65 -5.62 -22.41 -9.96
C LYS A 65 -4.91 -21.10 -9.69
N HIS A 66 -4.53 -20.42 -10.77
CA HIS A 66 -3.93 -19.10 -10.74
C HIS A 66 -4.96 -18.05 -11.11
N TYR A 67 -4.98 -16.98 -10.35
CA TYR A 67 -5.91 -15.85 -10.47
C TYR A 67 -5.12 -14.60 -10.84
N GLN A 68 -5.62 -13.85 -11.80
CA GLN A 68 -5.02 -12.59 -12.25
C GLN A 68 -6.13 -11.61 -12.65
N ALA A 69 -5.92 -10.31 -12.43
CA ALA A 69 -6.81 -9.29 -12.97
C ALA A 69 -6.98 -9.47 -14.49
N ASN A 70 -8.21 -9.35 -14.98
CA ASN A 70 -8.51 -9.59 -16.39
C ASN A 70 -8.38 -8.30 -17.21
N PRO A 71 -7.33 -8.14 -18.03
CA PRO A 71 -7.18 -6.95 -18.87
C PRO A 71 -8.24 -6.83 -19.97
N GLY A 72 -8.96 -7.91 -20.28
CA GLY A 72 -10.08 -7.90 -21.21
C GLY A 72 -11.42 -7.46 -20.60
N SER A 73 -11.46 -7.17 -19.28
CA SER A 73 -12.65 -6.62 -18.65
C SER A 73 -12.90 -5.17 -19.08
N PRO A 74 -14.15 -4.79 -19.40
CA PRO A 74 -14.48 -3.43 -19.86
C PRO A 74 -14.24 -2.35 -18.80
N ILE A 75 -14.07 -2.72 -17.54
CA ILE A 75 -13.78 -1.79 -16.41
C ILE A 75 -12.43 -2.05 -15.76
N TYR A 76 -11.52 -2.71 -16.47
CA TYR A 76 -10.21 -3.09 -15.94
C TYR A 76 -9.39 -1.87 -15.48
N GLU A 77 -9.26 -0.86 -16.33
CA GLU A 77 -8.46 0.34 -16.04
C GLU A 77 -9.06 1.14 -14.87
N GLU A 78 -10.39 1.30 -14.86
CA GLU A 78 -11.10 1.99 -13.80
C GLU A 78 -10.92 1.28 -12.46
N LEU A 79 -11.05 -0.05 -12.45
CA LEU A 79 -10.91 -0.83 -11.22
C LEU A 79 -9.46 -0.80 -10.70
N CYS A 80 -8.47 -0.93 -11.58
CA CYS A 80 -7.06 -0.74 -11.22
C CYS A 80 -6.82 0.66 -10.64
N SER A 81 -7.37 1.70 -11.27
CA SER A 81 -7.25 3.07 -10.79
C SER A 81 -7.90 3.27 -9.42
N MET A 82 -9.13 2.77 -9.22
CA MET A 82 -9.83 2.84 -7.94
C MET A 82 -9.05 2.13 -6.84
N VAL A 83 -8.58 0.92 -7.11
CA VAL A 83 -7.80 0.14 -6.14
C VAL A 83 -6.50 0.84 -5.77
N ARG A 84 -5.74 1.34 -6.74
CA ARG A 84 -4.51 2.12 -6.48
C ARG A 84 -4.77 3.33 -5.59
N LYS A 85 -5.87 4.05 -5.82
CA LYS A 85 -6.23 5.27 -5.08
C LYS A 85 -6.82 5.02 -3.70
N THR A 86 -7.20 3.78 -3.38
CA THR A 86 -7.88 3.45 -2.12
C THR A 86 -7.13 2.46 -1.25
N VAL A 87 -6.87 1.25 -1.73
CA VAL A 87 -6.28 0.16 -0.94
C VAL A 87 -4.87 -0.24 -1.39
N GLY A 88 -4.50 0.09 -2.62
CA GLY A 88 -3.26 -0.34 -3.28
C GLY A 88 -2.16 0.72 -3.32
N MET A 89 -2.21 1.75 -2.47
CA MET A 89 -1.24 2.88 -2.51
C MET A 89 0.21 2.48 -2.21
N ALA A 90 0.41 1.41 -1.48
CA ALA A 90 1.76 1.01 -1.05
C ALA A 90 2.68 0.68 -2.22
N GLU A 91 2.21 -0.06 -3.23
CA GLU A 91 3.04 -0.46 -4.38
C GLU A 91 3.47 0.71 -5.27
N PRO A 92 2.57 1.62 -5.70
CA PRO A 92 3.00 2.83 -6.40
C PRO A 92 4.01 3.68 -5.63
N LEU A 93 3.85 3.81 -4.31
CA LEU A 93 4.78 4.56 -3.47
C LEU A 93 6.14 3.85 -3.35
N ARG A 94 6.17 2.52 -3.20
CA ARG A 94 7.42 1.73 -3.24
C ARG A 94 8.14 1.88 -4.57
N ALA A 95 7.42 1.79 -5.67
CA ALA A 95 7.99 1.97 -7.01
C ALA A 95 8.59 3.37 -7.18
N ALA A 96 7.91 4.41 -6.71
CA ALA A 96 8.42 5.78 -6.76
C ALA A 96 9.68 5.99 -5.91
N LEU A 97 9.78 5.32 -4.75
CA LEU A 97 10.94 5.39 -3.87
C LEU A 97 12.09 4.44 -4.26
N ALA A 98 11.85 3.49 -5.17
CA ALA A 98 12.85 2.49 -5.54
C ALA A 98 14.21 3.08 -5.99
N PRO A 99 14.30 4.17 -6.77
CA PRO A 99 15.57 4.79 -7.13
C PRO A 99 16.36 5.35 -5.94
N LEU A 100 15.65 5.67 -4.85
CA LEU A 100 16.20 6.25 -3.63
C LEU A 100 16.38 5.20 -2.51
N ALA A 101 15.95 3.96 -2.73
CA ALA A 101 15.85 2.92 -1.70
C ALA A 101 17.19 2.65 -0.98
N ALA A 102 18.32 2.71 -1.69
CA ALA A 102 19.66 2.52 -1.11
C ALA A 102 20.05 3.61 -0.08
N GLN A 103 19.40 4.77 -0.13
CA GLN A 103 19.62 5.89 0.78
C GLN A 103 18.65 5.87 1.97
N ILE A 104 17.57 5.08 1.89
CA ILE A 104 16.48 5.08 2.88
C ILE A 104 16.65 3.90 3.81
N LYS A 105 16.81 4.16 5.10
CA LYS A 105 16.85 3.12 6.13
C LYS A 105 15.47 2.48 6.32
N VAL A 106 14.46 3.32 6.51
CA VAL A 106 13.04 2.92 6.53
C VAL A 106 12.18 4.00 5.91
N ALA A 107 11.03 3.62 5.34
CA ALA A 107 9.98 4.53 4.93
C ALA A 107 8.60 3.94 5.20
N PHE A 108 7.68 4.74 5.71
CA PHE A 108 6.31 4.32 5.98
C PHE A 108 5.30 5.44 5.80
N VAL A 109 4.07 5.07 5.44
CA VAL A 109 2.90 5.96 5.46
C VAL A 109 2.28 5.94 6.85
N TYR A 110 1.85 7.10 7.33
CA TYR A 110 1.17 7.26 8.61
C TYR A 110 -0.07 8.17 8.47
N GLY A 111 -0.66 8.62 9.57
CA GLY A 111 -1.78 9.56 9.54
C GLY A 111 -3.12 8.89 9.22
N SER A 112 -4.02 9.64 8.56
CA SER A 112 -5.40 9.23 8.31
C SER A 112 -5.51 7.98 7.43
N ILE A 113 -4.62 7.86 6.44
CA ILE A 113 -4.58 6.73 5.51
C ILE A 113 -4.22 5.44 6.24
N ALA A 114 -3.15 5.45 7.02
CA ALA A 114 -2.72 4.28 7.77
C ALA A 114 -3.74 3.84 8.83
N LYS A 115 -4.51 4.79 9.37
CA LYS A 115 -5.63 4.55 10.30
C LYS A 115 -6.92 4.11 9.61
N GLN A 116 -6.98 4.08 8.28
CA GLN A 116 -8.21 3.85 7.51
C GLN A 116 -9.34 4.84 7.87
N GLN A 117 -8.98 6.09 8.06
CA GLN A 117 -9.87 7.22 8.38
C GLN A 117 -9.79 8.32 7.32
N ASP A 118 -9.16 8.03 6.18
CA ASP A 118 -8.96 8.96 5.09
C ASP A 118 -10.27 9.34 4.39
N THR A 119 -10.28 10.54 3.85
CA THR A 119 -11.36 11.09 3.03
C THR A 119 -10.83 11.47 1.65
N ALA A 120 -11.70 11.97 0.78
CA ALA A 120 -11.31 12.47 -0.55
C ALA A 120 -10.29 13.63 -0.51
N ARG A 121 -10.18 14.33 0.64
CA ARG A 121 -9.28 15.47 0.84
C ARG A 121 -8.01 15.12 1.62
N SER A 122 -7.85 13.87 2.03
CA SER A 122 -6.69 13.46 2.83
C SER A 122 -5.46 13.32 1.96
N ASP A 123 -4.37 13.96 2.37
CA ASP A 123 -3.03 13.79 1.82
C ASP A 123 -2.41 12.47 2.30
N ILE A 124 -1.32 12.09 1.67
CA ILE A 124 -0.53 10.92 2.05
C ILE A 124 0.67 11.39 2.87
N ASP A 125 0.63 11.15 4.18
CA ASP A 125 1.76 11.46 5.06
C ASP A 125 2.82 10.37 4.97
N LEU A 126 4.00 10.71 4.46
CA LEU A 126 5.13 9.79 4.28
C LEU A 126 6.27 10.15 5.22
N MET A 127 6.86 9.17 5.88
CA MET A 127 8.03 9.35 6.74
C MET A 127 9.21 8.51 6.27
N PRO A 128 10.14 9.07 5.48
CA PRO A 128 11.43 8.46 5.21
C PRO A 128 12.42 8.77 6.34
N VAL A 129 13.23 7.78 6.72
CA VAL A 129 14.38 7.95 7.62
C VAL A 129 15.66 7.68 6.84
N SER A 130 16.50 8.70 6.73
CA SER A 130 17.72 8.68 5.90
C SER A 130 18.71 9.73 6.36
N ASP A 131 20.01 9.43 6.24
CA ASP A 131 21.09 10.40 6.50
C ASP A 131 21.39 11.30 5.29
N THR A 132 21.06 10.86 4.07
CA THR A 132 21.52 11.49 2.83
C THR A 132 20.40 11.99 1.94
N LEU A 133 19.16 11.56 2.19
CA LEU A 133 18.01 11.92 1.36
C LEU A 133 17.67 13.40 1.50
N THR A 134 17.59 14.12 0.38
CA THR A 134 17.15 15.52 0.38
C THR A 134 15.63 15.62 0.16
N TYR A 135 15.04 16.71 0.64
CA TYR A 135 13.63 17.01 0.40
C TYR A 135 13.34 17.16 -1.12
N GLY A 136 14.25 17.83 -1.86
CA GLY A 136 14.11 18.02 -3.29
C GLY A 136 14.07 16.70 -4.08
N ASP A 137 15.02 15.80 -3.83
CA ASP A 137 15.05 14.49 -4.49
C ASP A 137 13.80 13.66 -4.18
N THR A 138 13.34 13.75 -2.94
CA THR A 138 12.13 13.05 -2.49
C THR A 138 10.88 13.58 -3.22
N ILE A 139 10.71 14.90 -3.30
CA ILE A 139 9.57 15.50 -4.01
C ILE A 139 9.59 15.13 -5.50
N LEU A 140 10.76 15.18 -6.14
CA LEU A 140 10.90 14.79 -7.55
C LEU A 140 10.50 13.34 -7.78
N ALA A 141 10.92 12.42 -6.91
CA ALA A 141 10.55 11.01 -6.99
C ALA A 141 9.04 10.79 -6.79
N LEU A 142 8.40 11.59 -5.92
CA LEU A 142 6.99 11.45 -5.56
C LEU A 142 6.03 12.19 -6.48
N GLN A 143 6.49 13.09 -7.34
CA GLN A 143 5.64 13.94 -8.18
C GLN A 143 4.68 13.13 -9.06
N ASN A 144 5.20 12.13 -9.77
CA ASN A 144 4.40 11.31 -10.68
C ASN A 144 3.40 10.43 -9.92
N VAL A 145 3.80 9.87 -8.78
CA VAL A 145 2.92 9.01 -7.98
C VAL A 145 1.82 9.82 -7.30
N SER A 146 2.08 11.06 -6.88
CA SER A 146 1.06 11.97 -6.37
C SER A 146 -0.04 12.20 -7.41
N ALA A 147 0.33 12.48 -8.67
CA ALA A 147 -0.62 12.63 -9.77
C ALA A 147 -1.39 11.33 -10.04
N GLN A 148 -0.71 10.19 -10.06
CA GLN A 148 -1.31 8.87 -10.27
C GLN A 148 -2.33 8.51 -9.18
N LEU A 149 -2.02 8.80 -7.92
CA LEU A 149 -2.90 8.52 -6.77
C LEU A 149 -3.99 9.59 -6.61
N GLY A 150 -3.85 10.74 -7.27
CA GLY A 150 -4.78 11.87 -7.12
C GLY A 150 -4.75 12.49 -5.74
N ARG A 151 -3.61 12.41 -5.04
CA ARG A 151 -3.38 12.92 -3.68
C ARG A 151 -1.96 13.46 -3.57
N GLU A 152 -1.80 14.51 -2.81
CA GLU A 152 -0.49 15.03 -2.46
C GLU A 152 0.23 14.06 -1.51
N VAL A 153 1.52 13.82 -1.77
CA VAL A 153 2.37 13.03 -0.87
C VAL A 153 3.30 14.00 -0.14
N ASN A 154 3.13 14.07 1.19
CA ASN A 154 3.85 14.97 2.08
C ASN A 154 4.99 14.21 2.81
N PRO A 155 6.26 14.30 2.36
CA PRO A 155 7.36 13.64 3.04
C PRO A 155 7.84 14.46 4.24
N ASN A 156 7.92 13.80 5.41
CA ASN A 156 8.58 14.30 6.61
C ASN A 156 9.86 13.48 6.84
N ILE A 157 10.99 14.02 6.37
CA ILE A 157 12.28 13.32 6.40
C ILE A 157 12.96 13.53 7.75
N PHE A 158 13.47 12.45 8.34
CA PHE A 158 14.27 12.47 9.55
C PHE A 158 15.60 11.77 9.33
N THR A 159 16.66 12.27 9.96
CA THR A 159 17.89 11.47 10.13
C THR A 159 17.62 10.35 11.16
N PRO A 160 18.32 9.20 11.10
CA PRO A 160 18.21 8.16 12.13
C PRO A 160 18.46 8.70 13.54
N GLN A 161 19.39 9.63 13.67
CA GLN A 161 19.71 10.27 14.93
C GLN A 161 18.58 11.11 15.51
N ASP A 162 18.01 12.02 14.68
CA ASP A 162 16.88 12.86 15.07
C ASP A 162 15.62 12.04 15.36
N PHE A 163 15.39 11.01 14.54
CA PHE A 163 14.29 10.08 14.74
C PHE A 163 14.39 9.39 16.10
N ALA A 164 15.56 8.81 16.42
CA ALA A 164 15.83 8.16 17.69
C ALA A 164 15.68 9.10 18.89
N LYS A 165 16.23 10.32 18.77
CA LYS A 165 16.10 11.33 19.81
C LYS A 165 14.63 11.64 20.09
N ARG A 166 13.86 11.95 19.05
CA ARG A 166 12.43 12.29 19.16
C ARG A 166 11.58 11.09 19.62
N LEU A 167 11.97 9.87 19.27
CA LEU A 167 11.28 8.67 19.74
C LEU A 167 11.41 8.51 21.27
N ARG A 168 12.59 8.81 21.82
CA ARG A 168 12.85 8.77 23.28
C ARG A 168 12.16 9.90 24.04
N GLU A 169 11.95 11.04 23.39
CA GLU A 169 11.20 12.15 23.94
C GLU A 169 9.70 11.81 23.95
N GLY A 170 9.18 11.40 25.12
CA GLY A 170 7.76 11.07 25.28
C GLY A 170 6.85 12.25 24.88
N GLY A 171 5.77 11.96 24.13
CA GLY A 171 4.84 12.98 23.65
C GLY A 171 5.29 13.75 22.40
N SER A 172 6.48 13.45 21.85
CA SER A 172 6.94 14.03 20.58
C SER A 172 6.05 13.63 19.40
N PHE A 173 6.17 14.34 18.27
CA PHE A 173 5.48 13.96 17.04
C PHE A 173 5.81 12.53 16.61
N VAL A 174 7.11 12.19 16.59
CA VAL A 174 7.60 10.85 16.20
C VAL A 174 7.05 9.77 17.13
N SER A 175 7.09 9.98 18.46
CA SER A 175 6.56 8.98 19.40
C SER A 175 5.06 8.76 19.24
N ARG A 176 4.29 9.80 18.98
CA ARG A 176 2.84 9.68 18.67
C ARG A 176 2.58 8.92 17.37
N VAL A 177 3.36 9.20 16.32
CA VAL A 177 3.27 8.49 15.03
C VAL A 177 3.62 7.01 15.21
N MET A 178 4.67 6.72 15.98
CA MET A 178 5.11 5.33 16.21
C MET A 178 4.12 4.50 17.03
N ALA A 179 3.29 5.13 17.85
CA ALA A 179 2.21 4.45 18.60
C ALA A 179 0.96 4.15 17.74
N GLN A 180 0.90 4.63 16.48
CA GLN A 180 -0.28 4.52 15.62
C GLN A 180 -0.04 3.50 14.49
N PRO A 181 -1.11 3.04 13.79
CA PRO A 181 -0.96 2.21 12.58
C PRO A 181 -0.10 2.88 11.51
N LYS A 182 0.70 2.08 10.83
CA LYS A 182 1.60 2.48 9.74
C LYS A 182 1.53 1.50 8.57
N VAL A 183 1.81 1.98 7.37
CA VAL A 183 2.01 1.13 6.19
C VAL A 183 3.48 1.22 5.80
N TRP A 184 4.24 0.16 6.08
CA TRP A 184 5.66 0.09 5.76
C TRP A 184 5.87 -0.04 4.25
N LEU A 185 6.75 0.79 3.70
CA LEU A 185 7.12 0.80 2.30
C LEU A 185 8.52 0.23 2.08
N ILE A 186 9.49 0.67 2.89
CA ILE A 186 10.89 0.22 2.88
C ILE A 186 11.26 -0.11 4.32
N GLY A 187 11.92 -1.25 4.52
CA GLY A 187 12.28 -1.73 5.85
C GLY A 187 11.08 -2.01 6.74
N GLY A 188 11.33 -2.12 8.04
CA GLY A 188 10.33 -2.43 9.07
C GLY A 188 10.69 -1.91 10.45
N PRO A 189 9.91 -2.27 11.48
CA PRO A 189 10.17 -1.85 12.86
C PRO A 189 11.56 -2.25 13.37
N ASP A 190 12.04 -3.43 12.97
CA ASP A 190 13.32 -3.98 13.42
C ASP A 190 14.52 -3.19 12.85
N ASP A 191 14.36 -2.56 11.68
CA ASP A 191 15.36 -1.72 11.05
C ASP A 191 15.50 -0.36 11.73
N LEU A 192 14.55 0.01 12.60
CA LEU A 192 14.60 1.20 13.46
C LEU A 192 15.29 0.94 14.79
N ALA A 193 15.70 -0.31 15.08
CA ALA A 193 16.45 -0.65 16.28
C ALA A 193 17.73 0.22 16.36
N LEU A 194 17.73 1.13 17.30
CA LEU A 194 18.66 2.24 17.53
C LEU A 194 19.42 2.01 18.81
#